data_5a10394653b0ede11aed4682059a269a
#
_entry.id   5a10394653b0ede11aed4682059a269a
#
_cell.length_a   1.000
_cell.length_b   1.000
_cell.length_c   1.000
_cell.angle_alpha   90.00
_cell.angle_beta   90.00
_cell.angle_gamma   90.00
#
_symmetry.space_group_name_H-M   'P 1'
#
loop_
_entity.id
_entity.type
_entity.pdbx_description
1 polymer ?
#
loop_
_entity_poly.entity_id
_entity_poly.type
_entity_poly.pdbx_seq_one_letter_code
_entity_poly.pdbx_strand_id
1 'polypeptide(L)'
;MINRMYVITLLSVLPFTACGSAQGGEKAEAPEVYFIREITPQNMVRIYEALERPATGKVAVKLSTGEPGGHNFLKPELIKDIVTKVGGTIVECNTAYGGGRARTQDHLKAAADHGFTAIAPVDIMDADGEVSLPVKGGKHLKENFVGSHYPRYDFTVVLSHFKGHAMGGFGGAVKNISIGIASSAGKA
;
A
#
# COMPACT_ATOMS: atom_id res chain seq x y z
N MET A 1 -20.03 20.51 3.86
CA MET A 1 -19.48 19.21 4.33
C MET A 1 -19.11 18.39 3.08
N ILE A 2 -17.82 18.30 2.77
CA ILE A 2 -17.34 17.52 1.63
C ILE A 2 -17.28 16.06 2.08
N ASN A 3 -18.19 15.23 1.58
CA ASN A 3 -18.14 13.78 1.79
C ASN A 3 -16.85 13.24 1.17
N ARG A 4 -15.87 12.90 2.01
CA ARG A 4 -14.62 12.25 1.56
C ARG A 4 -14.93 10.78 1.27
N MET A 5 -14.83 10.40 0.01
CA MET A 5 -14.96 9.02 -0.45
C MET A 5 -13.59 8.34 -0.35
N TYR A 6 -13.52 7.21 0.33
CA TYR A 6 -12.32 6.38 0.40
C TYR A 6 -12.57 5.09 -0.40
N VAL A 7 -11.65 4.77 -1.28
CA VAL A 7 -11.67 3.52 -2.04
C VAL A 7 -10.56 2.62 -1.52
N ILE A 8 -10.93 1.42 -1.08
CA ILE A 8 -9.97 0.38 -0.75
C ILE A 8 -9.82 -0.48 -1.99
N THR A 9 -8.63 -0.46 -2.58
CA THR A 9 -8.30 -1.36 -3.67
C THR A 9 -7.26 -2.35 -3.16
N LEU A 10 -7.61 -3.61 -3.08
CA LEU A 10 -6.65 -4.68 -2.80
C LEU A 10 -6.08 -5.20 -4.11
N LEU A 11 -4.77 -5.27 -4.19
CA LEU A 11 -4.05 -5.93 -5.27
C LEU A 11 -3.32 -7.13 -4.67
N SER A 12 -3.73 -8.35 -5.02
CA SER A 12 -2.98 -9.55 -4.71
C SER A 12 -1.94 -9.78 -5.80
N VAL A 13 -0.66 -9.84 -5.44
CA VAL A 13 0.39 -10.29 -6.36
C VAL A 13 0.43 -11.81 -6.30
N LEU A 14 -0.04 -12.47 -7.35
CA LEU A 14 0.07 -13.92 -7.50
C LEU A 14 1.52 -14.32 -7.86
N PRO A 15 2.07 -15.42 -7.32
CA PRO A 15 3.28 -16.00 -7.85
C PRO A 15 2.99 -16.53 -9.26
N PHE A 16 3.79 -16.09 -10.22
CA PHE A 16 3.69 -16.56 -11.61
C PHE A 16 4.17 -18.00 -11.71
N THR A 17 3.24 -18.95 -11.77
CA THR A 17 3.54 -20.28 -12.32
C THR A 17 3.46 -20.23 -13.84
N ALA A 18 4.45 -20.83 -14.49
CA ALA A 18 4.65 -20.81 -15.93
C ALA A 18 3.42 -21.28 -16.71
N CYS A 19 3.06 -20.53 -17.73
CA CYS A 19 1.97 -20.75 -18.65
C CYS A 19 2.24 -21.94 -19.58
N GLY A 20 1.37 -22.96 -19.50
CA GLY A 20 1.11 -23.87 -20.59
C GLY A 20 0.10 -23.23 -21.56
N SER A 21 0.30 -23.40 -22.85
CA SER A 21 -0.56 -22.93 -23.93
C SER A 21 -2.00 -23.39 -23.78
N ALA A 22 -2.93 -22.48 -23.62
CA ALA A 22 -4.37 -22.72 -23.64
C ALA A 22 -4.98 -22.13 -24.91
N GLN A 23 -5.41 -22.97 -25.81
CA GLN A 23 -6.43 -22.64 -26.81
C GLN A 23 -7.80 -22.83 -26.16
N GLY A 24 -8.60 -21.78 -26.16
CA GLY A 24 -9.98 -21.78 -25.69
C GLY A 24 -10.32 -20.42 -25.11
N GLY A 25 -11.05 -19.59 -25.87
CA GLY A 25 -11.44 -18.26 -25.41
C GLY A 25 -12.54 -18.33 -24.34
N GLU A 26 -12.18 -18.53 -23.09
CA GLU A 26 -13.03 -18.15 -21.98
C GLU A 26 -13.09 -16.62 -21.96
N LYS A 27 -14.30 -16.07 -22.05
CA LYS A 27 -14.52 -14.64 -21.75
C LYS A 27 -14.01 -14.41 -20.33
N ALA A 28 -12.93 -13.64 -20.20
CA ALA A 28 -12.46 -13.21 -18.90
C ALA A 28 -13.62 -12.53 -18.17
N GLU A 29 -14.03 -13.08 -17.06
CA GLU A 29 -15.07 -12.49 -16.21
C GLU A 29 -14.62 -11.10 -15.77
N ALA A 30 -15.52 -10.13 -15.85
CA ALA A 30 -15.17 -8.76 -15.47
C ALA A 30 -14.78 -8.71 -13.99
N PRO A 31 -13.71 -8.00 -13.61
CA PRO A 31 -13.30 -7.92 -12.22
C PRO A 31 -14.37 -7.26 -11.35
N GLU A 32 -14.66 -7.88 -10.22
CA GLU A 32 -15.63 -7.34 -9.26
C GLU A 32 -15.01 -6.21 -8.44
N VAL A 33 -15.81 -5.17 -8.18
CA VAL A 33 -15.46 -4.02 -7.33
C VAL A 33 -16.51 -3.89 -6.24
N TYR A 34 -16.08 -3.96 -5.00
CA TYR A 34 -16.94 -3.80 -3.83
C TYR A 34 -16.96 -2.34 -3.36
N PHE A 35 -18.15 -1.85 -3.03
CA PHE A 35 -18.37 -0.48 -2.59
C PHE A 35 -19.18 -0.45 -1.29
N ILE A 36 -18.78 0.45 -0.37
CA ILE A 36 -19.51 0.70 0.86
C ILE A 36 -19.68 2.20 1.09
N ARG A 37 -20.88 2.62 1.50
CA ARG A 37 -21.20 4.05 1.65
C ARG A 37 -20.68 4.66 2.95
N GLU A 38 -20.73 3.88 4.02
CA GLU A 38 -20.34 4.35 5.35
C GLU A 38 -18.93 3.86 5.69
N ILE A 39 -18.06 4.82 6.00
CA ILE A 39 -16.67 4.53 6.34
C ILE A 39 -16.57 4.45 7.86
N THR A 40 -16.62 3.22 8.37
CA THR A 40 -16.45 2.88 9.78
C THR A 40 -15.40 1.77 9.93
N PRO A 41 -14.77 1.59 11.10
CA PRO A 41 -13.84 0.49 11.33
C PRO A 41 -14.43 -0.87 10.96
N GLN A 42 -15.68 -1.13 11.34
CA GLN A 42 -16.39 -2.38 11.04
C GLN A 42 -16.59 -2.57 9.53
N ASN A 43 -16.94 -1.50 8.82
CA ASN A 43 -17.16 -1.55 7.39
C ASN A 43 -15.85 -1.70 6.61
N MET A 44 -14.71 -1.22 7.14
CA MET A 44 -13.39 -1.50 6.60
C MET A 44 -13.06 -3.00 6.64
N VAL A 45 -13.41 -3.66 7.72
CA VAL A 45 -13.26 -5.12 7.84
C VAL A 45 -14.20 -5.85 6.90
N ARG A 46 -15.48 -5.46 6.84
CA ARG A 46 -16.48 -6.09 5.96
C ARG A 46 -16.10 -6.03 4.48
N ILE A 47 -15.62 -4.87 4.00
CA ILE A 47 -15.22 -4.74 2.59
C ILE A 47 -13.97 -5.56 2.27
N TYR A 48 -13.06 -5.72 3.24
CA TYR A 48 -11.93 -6.63 3.11
C TYR A 48 -12.40 -8.09 3.01
N GLU A 49 -13.33 -8.51 3.86
CA GLU A 49 -13.88 -9.87 3.85
C GLU A 49 -14.61 -10.20 2.54
N ALA A 50 -15.33 -9.22 1.98
CA ALA A 50 -16.02 -9.37 0.70
C ALA A 50 -15.10 -9.68 -0.48
N LEU A 51 -13.81 -9.39 -0.37
CA LEU A 51 -12.83 -9.72 -1.41
C LEU A 51 -12.50 -11.22 -1.48
N GLU A 52 -12.87 -12.00 -0.46
CA GLU A 52 -12.60 -13.45 -0.37
C GLU A 52 -11.12 -13.80 -0.63
N ARG A 53 -10.21 -12.89 -0.24
CA ARG A 53 -8.75 -13.01 -0.38
C ARG A 53 -8.09 -12.87 0.98
N PRO A 54 -8.13 -13.92 1.82
CA PRO A 54 -7.51 -13.87 3.14
C PRO A 54 -6.01 -13.63 3.03
N ALA A 55 -5.51 -12.67 3.78
CA ALA A 55 -4.07 -12.42 3.89
C ALA A 55 -3.38 -13.60 4.58
N THR A 56 -2.23 -14.01 4.05
CA THR A 56 -1.45 -15.15 4.54
C THR A 56 0.02 -14.78 4.69
N GLY A 57 0.73 -15.50 5.54
CA GLY A 57 2.16 -15.26 5.79
C GLY A 57 2.42 -13.93 6.50
N LYS A 58 3.56 -13.32 6.22
CA LYS A 58 3.93 -12.01 6.75
C LYS A 58 3.25 -10.91 5.93
N VAL A 59 2.36 -10.17 6.56
CA VAL A 59 1.48 -9.19 5.87
C VAL A 59 2.01 -7.78 5.98
N ALA A 60 2.22 -7.13 4.85
CA ALA A 60 2.44 -5.70 4.74
C ALA A 60 1.11 -4.95 4.61
N VAL A 61 0.85 -3.95 5.45
CA VAL A 61 -0.24 -3.00 5.26
C VAL A 61 0.34 -1.70 4.71
N LYS A 62 0.25 -1.53 3.39
CA LYS A 62 0.79 -0.35 2.71
C LYS A 62 -0.21 0.80 2.74
N LEU A 63 0.20 1.86 3.38
CA LEU A 63 -0.54 3.12 3.44
C LEU A 63 0.41 4.32 3.36
N SER A 64 -0.09 5.52 3.54
CA SER A 64 0.72 6.72 3.77
C SER A 64 0.39 7.29 5.15
N THR A 65 1.41 7.38 6.00
CA THR A 65 1.28 7.89 7.37
C THR A 65 1.08 9.41 7.43
N GLY A 66 1.23 10.11 6.30
CA GLY A 66 1.06 11.56 6.21
C GLY A 66 2.33 12.35 6.53
N GLU A 67 2.37 13.60 6.10
CA GLU A 67 3.48 14.51 6.42
C GLU A 67 3.41 14.97 7.87
N PRO A 68 4.54 15.21 8.55
CA PRO A 68 4.57 15.74 9.91
C PRO A 68 3.68 16.99 10.06
N GLY A 69 2.85 17.02 11.09
CA GLY A 69 1.87 18.08 11.33
C GLY A 69 0.69 18.12 10.35
N GLY A 70 0.64 17.21 9.37
CA GLY A 70 -0.48 17.06 8.45
C GLY A 70 -1.67 16.34 9.08
N HIS A 71 -2.84 16.48 8.45
CA HIS A 71 -4.09 15.86 8.92
C HIS A 71 -4.75 14.96 7.88
N ASN A 72 -4.21 14.92 6.66
CA ASN A 72 -4.81 14.24 5.50
C ASN A 72 -4.23 12.83 5.31
N PHE A 73 -4.41 11.97 6.30
CA PHE A 73 -4.06 10.55 6.27
C PHE A 73 -5.20 9.70 6.82
N LEU A 74 -5.19 8.40 6.54
CA LEU A 74 -6.13 7.45 7.15
C LEU A 74 -5.89 7.42 8.66
N LYS A 75 -6.93 7.68 9.43
CA LYS A 75 -6.81 7.73 10.89
C LYS A 75 -6.57 6.34 11.44
N PRO A 76 -5.63 6.16 12.39
CA PRO A 76 -5.36 4.87 13.02
C PRO A 76 -6.62 4.19 13.58
N GLU A 77 -7.52 4.96 14.18
CA GLU A 77 -8.77 4.48 14.76
C GLU A 77 -9.67 3.84 13.69
N LEU A 78 -9.65 4.35 12.46
CA LEU A 78 -10.44 3.83 11.35
C LEU A 78 -9.92 2.49 10.86
N ILE A 79 -8.59 2.30 10.86
CA ILE A 79 -7.94 1.14 10.22
C ILE A 79 -7.45 0.08 11.20
N LYS A 80 -7.48 0.35 12.51
CA LYS A 80 -6.99 -0.56 13.54
C LYS A 80 -7.54 -1.97 13.40
N ASP A 81 -8.85 -2.09 13.22
CA ASP A 81 -9.53 -3.40 13.22
C ASP A 81 -9.08 -4.25 12.01
N ILE A 82 -8.98 -3.64 10.81
CA ILE A 82 -8.49 -4.37 9.63
C ILE A 82 -7.00 -4.70 9.76
N VAL A 83 -6.15 -3.81 10.29
CA VAL A 83 -4.72 -4.08 10.51
C VAL A 83 -4.54 -5.23 11.50
N THR A 84 -5.31 -5.23 12.59
CA THR A 84 -5.32 -6.32 13.58
C THR A 84 -5.81 -7.63 12.96
N LYS A 85 -6.89 -7.59 12.17
CA LYS A 85 -7.48 -8.77 11.52
C LYS A 85 -6.49 -9.48 10.60
N VAL A 86 -5.71 -8.73 9.85
CA VAL A 86 -4.72 -9.32 8.93
C VAL A 86 -3.36 -9.61 9.60
N GLY A 87 -3.18 -9.25 10.87
CA GLY A 87 -1.91 -9.39 11.58
C GLY A 87 -0.76 -8.63 10.91
N GLY A 88 -1.08 -7.43 10.35
CA GLY A 88 -0.19 -6.74 9.45
C GLY A 88 0.81 -5.80 10.12
N THR A 89 1.95 -5.60 9.48
CA THR A 89 2.90 -4.52 9.74
C THR A 89 2.61 -3.36 8.80
N ILE A 90 2.48 -2.15 9.33
CA ILE A 90 2.34 -0.93 8.51
C ILE A 90 3.67 -0.65 7.81
N VAL A 91 3.65 -0.48 6.48
CA VAL A 91 4.88 -0.32 5.70
C VAL A 91 4.86 0.93 4.84
N GLU A 92 6.02 1.60 4.78
CA GLU A 92 6.32 2.72 3.87
C GLU A 92 7.77 2.67 3.38
N CYS A 93 8.11 3.55 2.43
CA CYS A 93 9.50 3.91 2.11
C CYS A 93 9.69 5.42 2.24
N ASN A 94 10.92 5.84 2.51
CA ASN A 94 11.28 7.25 2.62
C ASN A 94 10.94 8.03 1.35
N THR A 95 10.69 9.32 1.49
CA THR A 95 10.42 10.22 0.34
C THR A 95 11.71 10.62 -0.36
N ALA A 96 11.67 10.81 -1.70
CA ALA A 96 12.79 11.29 -2.49
C ALA A 96 12.92 12.83 -2.47
N TYR A 97 11.84 13.52 -2.16
CA TYR A 97 11.83 14.98 -2.01
C TYR A 97 12.05 15.34 -0.55
N GLY A 98 13.02 15.83 -0.05
CA GLY A 98 13.27 16.30 1.33
C GLY A 98 12.06 16.26 2.31
N GLY A 99 12.16 16.97 3.41
CA GLY A 99 11.08 17.03 4.43
C GLY A 99 11.16 15.94 5.48
N GLY A 100 10.13 15.86 6.33
CA GLY A 100 10.16 15.07 7.57
C GLY A 100 10.02 13.56 7.39
N ARG A 101 9.89 13.06 6.14
CA ARG A 101 9.87 11.63 5.82
C ARG A 101 11.00 11.21 4.88
N ALA A 102 12.02 12.05 4.71
CA ALA A 102 13.17 11.74 3.86
C ALA A 102 14.20 10.86 4.57
N ARG A 103 14.19 10.81 5.90
CA ARG A 103 15.09 9.99 6.74
C ARG A 103 14.28 9.06 7.61
N THR A 104 14.73 7.83 7.74
CA THR A 104 14.03 6.76 8.44
C THR A 104 13.61 7.15 9.87
N GLN A 105 14.49 7.76 10.64
CA GLN A 105 14.18 8.16 12.02
C GLN A 105 13.07 9.22 12.09
N ASP A 106 13.14 10.23 11.21
CA ASP A 106 12.16 11.30 11.15
C ASP A 106 10.80 10.76 10.65
N HIS A 107 10.83 9.82 9.70
CA HIS A 107 9.66 9.14 9.17
C HIS A 107 8.96 8.28 10.24
N LEU A 108 9.74 7.47 10.99
CA LEU A 108 9.21 6.71 12.11
C LEU A 108 8.62 7.62 13.20
N LYS A 109 9.28 8.75 13.47
CA LYS A 109 8.73 9.75 14.40
C LYS A 109 7.40 10.29 13.90
N ALA A 110 7.28 10.67 12.61
CA ALA A 110 6.03 11.15 12.04
C ALA A 110 4.92 10.09 12.14
N ALA A 111 5.22 8.82 11.89
CA ALA A 111 4.27 7.73 12.04
C ALA A 111 3.83 7.55 13.50
N ALA A 112 4.74 7.69 14.47
CA ALA A 112 4.43 7.65 15.90
C ALA A 112 3.58 8.84 16.34
N ASP A 113 3.93 10.06 15.94
CA ASP A 113 3.20 11.28 16.26
C ASP A 113 1.75 11.24 15.73
N HIS A 114 1.52 10.53 14.61
CA HIS A 114 0.20 10.30 14.04
C HIS A 114 -0.55 9.09 14.62
N GLY A 115 0.05 8.36 15.57
CA GLY A 115 -0.59 7.27 16.31
C GLY A 115 -0.50 5.89 15.64
N PHE A 116 0.21 5.73 14.51
CA PHE A 116 0.28 4.44 13.82
C PHE A 116 1.02 3.36 14.62
N THR A 117 2.05 3.72 15.36
CA THR A 117 2.80 2.78 16.20
C THR A 117 1.99 2.23 17.39
N ALA A 118 0.88 2.88 17.73
CA ALA A 118 -0.04 2.41 18.78
C ALA A 118 -0.97 1.29 18.30
N ILE A 119 -1.10 1.08 16.98
CA ILE A 119 -2.01 0.08 16.42
C ILE A 119 -1.30 -1.11 15.77
N ALA A 120 -0.05 -0.94 15.32
CA ALA A 120 0.75 -2.00 14.72
C ALA A 120 2.24 -1.62 14.68
N PRO A 121 3.16 -2.59 14.47
CA PRO A 121 4.53 -2.29 14.08
C PRO A 121 4.56 -1.45 12.80
N VAL A 122 5.54 -0.54 12.71
CA VAL A 122 5.79 0.28 11.51
C VAL A 122 7.17 -0.04 10.97
N ASP A 123 7.26 -0.34 9.69
CA ASP A 123 8.50 -0.65 8.98
C ASP A 123 8.71 0.33 7.81
N ILE A 124 9.83 1.04 7.83
CA ILE A 124 10.29 1.85 6.69
C ILE A 124 11.20 0.95 5.86
N MET A 125 10.62 0.37 4.81
CA MET A 125 11.20 -0.76 4.08
C MET A 125 12.55 -0.48 3.41
N ASP A 126 12.90 0.78 3.16
CA ASP A 126 14.18 1.20 2.63
C ASP A 126 15.15 1.72 3.71
N ALA A 127 14.90 1.41 4.99
CA ALA A 127 15.78 1.77 6.10
C ALA A 127 17.20 1.19 5.95
N ASP A 128 17.29 -0.04 5.44
CA ASP A 128 18.54 -0.79 5.25
C ASP A 128 18.98 -0.83 3.77
N GLY A 129 18.45 0.08 2.93
CA GLY A 129 18.78 0.15 1.52
C GLY A 129 17.67 -0.41 0.62
N GLU A 130 18.06 -0.86 -0.56
CA GLU A 130 17.13 -1.27 -1.61
C GLU A 130 17.52 -2.58 -2.30
N VAL A 131 16.56 -3.16 -3.01
CA VAL A 131 16.78 -4.29 -3.91
C VAL A 131 16.14 -3.99 -5.27
N SER A 132 16.78 -4.47 -6.34
CA SER A 132 16.22 -4.39 -7.68
C SER A 132 15.29 -5.59 -7.93
N LEU A 133 14.11 -5.30 -8.46
CA LEU A 133 13.15 -6.30 -8.92
C LEU A 133 12.96 -6.18 -10.44
N PRO A 134 13.03 -7.29 -11.21
CA PRO A 134 12.84 -7.24 -12.65
C PRO A 134 11.39 -6.91 -13.01
N VAL A 135 11.20 -6.02 -14.00
CA VAL A 135 9.88 -5.68 -14.55
C VAL A 135 9.67 -6.45 -15.85
N LYS A 136 8.99 -7.59 -15.75
CA LYS A 136 8.68 -8.44 -16.90
C LYS A 136 7.74 -7.72 -17.88
N GLY A 137 8.12 -7.63 -19.14
CA GLY A 137 7.33 -6.96 -20.19
C GLY A 137 7.29 -5.44 -20.07
N GLY A 138 8.06 -4.84 -19.18
CA GLY A 138 8.10 -3.40 -19.00
C GLY A 138 8.51 -2.68 -20.28
N LYS A 139 7.71 -1.68 -20.72
CA LYS A 139 7.98 -0.87 -21.90
C LYS A 139 9.11 0.13 -21.65
N HIS A 140 9.05 0.81 -20.50
CA HIS A 140 9.98 1.89 -20.14
C HIS A 140 11.00 1.46 -19.08
N LEU A 141 10.55 0.70 -18.07
CA LEU A 141 11.40 0.23 -16.98
C LEU A 141 11.70 -1.26 -17.15
N LYS A 142 12.94 -1.66 -16.93
CA LYS A 142 13.37 -3.08 -16.91
C LYS A 142 13.50 -3.62 -15.50
N GLU A 143 13.71 -2.75 -14.55
CA GLU A 143 13.84 -3.05 -13.12
C GLU A 143 13.20 -1.93 -12.29
N ASN A 144 12.83 -2.27 -11.07
CA ASN A 144 12.27 -1.35 -10.09
C ASN A 144 13.03 -1.52 -8.77
N PHE A 145 13.57 -0.43 -8.24
CA PHE A 145 14.27 -0.41 -6.97
C PHE A 145 13.27 -0.20 -5.84
N VAL A 146 13.07 -1.22 -5.04
CA VAL A 146 12.16 -1.21 -3.89
C VAL A 146 12.92 -1.27 -2.58
N GLY A 147 12.28 -0.90 -1.47
CA GLY A 147 12.90 -1.03 -0.15
C GLY A 147 13.34 -2.47 0.12
N SER A 148 14.54 -2.67 0.70
CA SER A 148 15.18 -3.97 0.93
C SER A 148 14.34 -4.92 1.80
N HIS A 149 13.40 -4.38 2.58
CA HIS A 149 12.48 -5.19 3.39
C HIS A 149 11.25 -5.67 2.63
N TYR A 150 10.90 -5.07 1.48
CA TYR A 150 9.69 -5.43 0.75
C TYR A 150 9.59 -6.92 0.40
N PRO A 151 10.65 -7.60 -0.08
CA PRO A 151 10.58 -9.03 -0.38
C PRO A 151 10.42 -9.95 0.85
N ARG A 152 10.48 -9.41 2.06
CA ARG A 152 10.25 -10.16 3.30
C ARG A 152 8.77 -10.37 3.61
N TYR A 153 7.87 -9.74 2.85
CA TYR A 153 6.42 -9.82 3.01
C TYR A 153 5.82 -10.75 1.96
N ASP A 154 4.91 -11.61 2.40
CA ASP A 154 4.24 -12.60 1.56
C ASP A 154 2.94 -12.06 0.95
N PHE A 155 2.32 -11.09 1.63
CA PHE A 155 1.05 -10.50 1.23
C PHE A 155 1.04 -8.99 1.48
N THR A 156 0.43 -8.23 0.57
CA THR A 156 0.28 -6.77 0.72
C THR A 156 -1.17 -6.35 0.70
N VAL A 157 -1.63 -5.75 1.79
CA VAL A 157 -2.91 -5.04 1.88
C VAL A 157 -2.66 -3.56 1.64
N VAL A 158 -3.32 -2.97 0.64
CA VAL A 158 -3.14 -1.56 0.30
C VAL A 158 -4.31 -0.74 0.81
N LEU A 159 -4.06 0.12 1.79
CA LEU A 159 -5.04 1.07 2.32
C LEU A 159 -4.70 2.47 1.80
N SER A 160 -5.57 3.03 0.97
CA SER A 160 -5.28 4.28 0.30
C SER A 160 -6.32 5.36 0.57
N HIS A 161 -5.84 6.50 1.01
CA HIS A 161 -6.58 7.73 1.00
C HIS A 161 -6.51 8.33 -0.41
N PHE A 162 -7.61 8.34 -1.13
CA PHE A 162 -7.65 8.83 -2.50
C PHE A 162 -7.74 10.36 -2.54
N LYS A 163 -7.03 10.98 -3.45
CA LYS A 163 -6.96 12.44 -3.57
C LYS A 163 -6.52 12.88 -4.97
N GLY A 164 -6.73 14.16 -5.29
CA GLY A 164 -6.04 14.81 -6.41
C GLY A 164 -4.52 14.83 -6.21
N HIS A 165 -3.79 14.81 -7.30
CA HIS A 165 -2.32 14.87 -7.29
C HIS A 165 -1.82 15.80 -8.40
N ALA A 166 -0.97 16.79 -8.05
CA ALA A 166 -0.52 17.84 -8.97
C ALA A 166 0.16 17.30 -10.24
N MET A 167 1.00 16.27 -10.11
CA MET A 167 1.73 15.69 -11.24
C MET A 167 1.01 14.52 -11.91
N GLY A 168 0.26 13.70 -11.14
CA GLY A 168 -0.39 12.49 -11.62
C GLY A 168 -1.91 12.63 -11.80
N GLY A 169 -2.47 13.80 -11.62
CA GLY A 169 -3.93 14.06 -11.63
C GLY A 169 -4.66 13.36 -10.48
N PHE A 170 -4.42 12.08 -10.28
CA PHE A 170 -5.07 11.23 -9.29
C PHE A 170 -4.05 10.41 -8.48
N GLY A 171 -4.26 10.29 -7.19
CA GLY A 171 -3.48 9.47 -6.28
C GLY A 171 -4.36 8.54 -5.47
N GLY A 172 -4.29 7.24 -5.75
CA GLY A 172 -5.00 6.18 -5.06
C GLY A 172 -4.10 4.96 -4.82
N ALA A 173 -4.68 3.74 -4.84
CA ALA A 173 -3.96 2.51 -4.53
C ALA A 173 -2.77 2.26 -5.47
N VAL A 174 -2.95 2.42 -6.78
CA VAL A 174 -1.86 2.21 -7.77
C VAL A 174 -0.67 3.12 -7.46
N LYS A 175 -0.91 4.42 -7.21
CA LYS A 175 0.16 5.34 -6.83
C LYS A 175 0.80 4.96 -5.49
N ASN A 176 -0.01 4.51 -4.53
CA ASN A 176 0.47 4.11 -3.21
C ASN A 176 1.42 2.89 -3.28
N ILE A 177 1.15 1.92 -4.16
CA ILE A 177 2.04 0.76 -4.33
C ILE A 177 3.19 1.02 -5.31
N SER A 178 3.01 1.82 -6.36
CA SER A 178 4.09 2.10 -7.32
C SER A 178 5.19 2.96 -6.68
N ILE A 179 4.90 4.22 -6.40
CA ILE A 179 5.87 5.15 -5.80
C ILE A 179 6.10 4.83 -4.32
N GLY A 180 5.08 4.33 -3.59
CA GLY A 180 5.16 4.11 -2.15
C GLY A 180 5.96 2.88 -1.72
N ILE A 181 6.22 1.92 -2.61
CA ILE A 181 7.07 0.74 -2.38
C ILE A 181 8.49 0.96 -2.92
N ALA A 182 8.64 1.80 -3.95
CA ALA A 182 9.95 2.18 -4.44
C ALA A 182 10.78 2.81 -3.30
N SER A 183 12.07 2.47 -3.25
CA SER A 183 13.04 3.09 -2.33
C SER A 183 13.15 4.60 -2.58
N SER A 184 13.76 5.34 -1.68
CA SER A 184 14.02 6.76 -1.89
C SER A 184 14.80 7.00 -3.19
N ALA A 185 15.84 6.20 -3.47
CA ALA A 185 16.61 6.28 -4.72
C ALA A 185 15.81 5.79 -5.93
N GLY A 186 14.99 4.75 -5.77
CA GLY A 186 14.12 4.24 -6.85
C GLY A 186 12.98 5.17 -7.27
N LYS A 187 12.72 6.24 -6.51
CA LYS A 187 11.76 7.31 -6.84
C LYS A 187 12.39 8.46 -7.64
N ALA A 188 13.71 8.60 -7.60
CA ALA A 188 14.47 9.61 -8.30
C ALA A 188 14.73 9.17 -9.74
#